data_3a6e387f52748d8bb9a30bf8b789d971
#
_entry.id   3a6e387f52748d8bb9a30bf8b789d971
#
_cell.length_a   1.000
_cell.length_b   1.000
_cell.length_c   1.000
_cell.angle_alpha   90.00
_cell.angle_beta   90.00
_cell.angle_gamma   90.00
#
_symmetry.space_group_name_H-M   'P 1'
#
loop_
_entity.id
_entity.type
_entity.pdbx_description
1 polymer ?
#
loop_
_entity_poly.entity_id
_entity_poly.type
_entity_poly.pdbx_seq_one_letter_code
_entity_poly.pdbx_strand_id
1 'polypeptide(L)'
;NGVQATLFKQEVSNGVVNAFYVEETSGFSDANGHFQLKWPNHQVLSYKIKFEKENYYSREIIINPDDLQLNTVNSRSFQMFSKSWLNVHLTSSALEGTISFSSLGTNEICECESLGSITFNSSAPLDLNCATFGNEFLKYVVYDSSGNILLVDSLFNAPFVSNNLQISF
;
A
#
# COMPACT_ATOMS: atom_id res chain seq x y z
N ASN A 1 3.51 5.61 18.88
CA ASN A 1 3.69 6.78 18.02
C ASN A 1 2.51 6.87 17.07
N GLY A 2 1.93 8.08 16.94
CA GLY A 2 0.74 8.32 16.12
C GLY A 2 1.03 8.25 14.62
N VAL A 3 -0.03 8.31 13.82
CA VAL A 3 0.05 8.49 12.38
C VAL A 3 0.42 9.95 12.12
N GLN A 4 1.41 10.22 11.29
CA GLN A 4 1.68 11.56 10.78
C GLN A 4 0.70 11.86 9.64
N ALA A 5 -0.01 12.97 9.74
CA ALA A 5 -0.86 13.50 8.69
C ALA A 5 -0.26 14.82 8.20
N THR A 6 0.10 14.90 6.94
CA THR A 6 0.68 16.10 6.30
C THR A 6 -0.27 16.60 5.23
N LEU A 7 -0.72 17.84 5.36
CA LEU A 7 -1.54 18.53 4.37
C LEU A 7 -0.64 19.27 3.39
N PHE A 8 -0.92 19.07 2.13
CA PHE A 8 -0.33 19.80 1.02
C PHE A 8 -1.40 20.56 0.27
N LYS A 9 -1.04 21.67 -0.35
CA LYS A 9 -1.89 22.46 -1.24
C LYS A 9 -1.29 22.56 -2.63
N GLN A 10 -2.15 22.60 -3.64
CA GLN A 10 -1.81 22.96 -5.01
C GLN A 10 -2.33 24.34 -5.32
N GLU A 11 -1.45 25.34 -5.31
CA GLU A 11 -1.81 26.74 -5.41
C GLU A 11 -2.19 27.15 -6.83
N VAL A 12 -3.11 28.11 -6.91
CA VAL A 12 -3.42 28.85 -8.13
C VAL A 12 -2.97 30.30 -7.95
N SER A 13 -2.02 30.75 -8.76
CA SER A 13 -1.53 32.12 -8.73
C SER A 13 -1.70 32.77 -10.10
N ASN A 14 -2.39 33.91 -10.15
CA ASN A 14 -2.68 34.63 -11.39
C ASN A 14 -3.32 33.77 -12.49
N GLY A 15 -4.19 32.82 -12.11
CA GLY A 15 -4.84 31.89 -13.03
C GLY A 15 -3.95 30.73 -13.50
N VAL A 16 -2.72 30.62 -12.99
CA VAL A 16 -1.78 29.51 -13.30
C VAL A 16 -1.72 28.56 -12.12
N VAL A 17 -1.92 27.27 -12.41
CA VAL A 17 -1.82 26.20 -11.41
C VAL A 17 -0.36 25.84 -11.20
N ASN A 18 0.10 25.80 -9.95
CA ASN A 18 1.40 25.26 -9.61
C ASN A 18 1.42 23.75 -9.91
N ALA A 19 2.43 23.28 -10.64
CA ALA A 19 2.57 21.87 -10.98
C ALA A 19 2.84 20.97 -9.75
N PHE A 20 3.28 21.54 -8.62
CA PHE A 20 3.69 20.81 -7.44
C PHE A 20 2.78 21.12 -6.25
N TYR A 21 2.60 20.09 -5.40
CA TYR A 21 2.02 20.26 -4.08
C TYR A 21 3.06 20.83 -3.12
N VAL A 22 2.67 21.82 -2.35
CA VAL A 22 3.47 22.47 -1.31
C VAL A 22 2.90 22.11 0.05
N GLU A 23 3.75 21.74 1.00
CA GLU A 23 3.33 21.46 2.37
C GLU A 23 2.74 22.71 3.02
N GLU A 24 1.60 22.54 3.66
CA GLU A 24 0.89 23.60 4.37
C GLU A 24 1.00 23.43 5.89
N THR A 25 0.71 22.23 6.38
CA THR A 25 0.74 21.90 7.80
C THR A 25 0.84 20.40 8.02
N SER A 26 1.31 20.00 9.18
CA SER A 26 1.34 18.60 9.58
C SER A 26 1.00 18.42 11.05
N GLY A 27 0.64 17.19 11.42
CA GLY A 27 0.34 16.82 12.80
C GLY A 27 0.34 15.32 12.99
N PHE A 28 0.23 14.89 14.24
CA PHE A 28 0.18 13.47 14.58
C PHE A 28 -1.18 13.10 15.18
N SER A 29 -1.62 11.89 14.94
CA SER A 29 -2.79 11.36 15.62
C SER A 29 -2.47 11.08 17.09
N ASP A 30 -3.50 11.20 17.94
CA ASP A 30 -3.47 10.75 19.33
C ASP A 30 -3.50 9.20 19.44
N ALA A 31 -3.60 8.69 20.67
CA ALA A 31 -3.65 7.26 20.94
C ALA A 31 -4.92 6.57 20.37
N ASN A 32 -5.99 7.32 20.13
CA ASN A 32 -7.26 6.83 19.57
C ASN A 32 -7.30 6.96 18.03
N GLY A 33 -6.22 7.47 17.43
CA GLY A 33 -6.14 7.69 15.98
C GLY A 33 -6.76 9.01 15.51
N HIS A 34 -7.20 9.89 16.40
CA HIS A 34 -7.74 11.19 16.03
C HIS A 34 -6.62 12.18 15.76
N PHE A 35 -6.77 12.98 14.73
CA PHE A 35 -5.91 14.11 14.42
C PHE A 35 -6.73 15.33 14.02
N GLN A 36 -6.17 16.51 14.16
CA GLN A 36 -6.75 17.75 13.70
C GLN A 36 -5.69 18.60 13.01
N LEU A 37 -5.96 18.96 11.75
CA LEU A 37 -5.18 19.92 11.00
C LEU A 37 -5.95 21.25 10.91
N LYS A 38 -5.27 22.37 11.07
CA LYS A 38 -5.82 23.72 10.91
C LYS A 38 -4.98 24.47 9.91
N TRP A 39 -5.63 25.05 8.93
CA TRP A 39 -4.96 25.86 7.91
C TRP A 39 -5.85 27.03 7.48
N PRO A 40 -5.28 28.14 7.00
CA PRO A 40 -6.04 29.24 6.43
C PRO A 40 -6.67 28.83 5.08
N ASN A 41 -7.75 29.49 4.73
CA ASN A 41 -8.34 29.31 3.42
C ASN A 41 -7.46 29.96 2.36
N HIS A 42 -7.07 29.21 1.33
CA HIS A 42 -6.28 29.67 0.19
C HIS A 42 -7.03 29.43 -1.11
N GLN A 43 -6.70 30.21 -2.13
CA GLN A 43 -7.14 29.91 -3.49
C GLN A 43 -6.25 28.78 -4.04
N VAL A 44 -6.77 27.56 -4.02
CA VAL A 44 -6.07 26.35 -4.42
C VAL A 44 -6.89 25.53 -5.40
N LEU A 45 -6.24 24.74 -6.23
CA LEU A 45 -6.89 23.76 -7.09
C LEU A 45 -7.37 22.55 -6.28
N SER A 46 -6.51 22.07 -5.38
CA SER A 46 -6.81 20.91 -4.54
C SER A 46 -5.92 20.91 -3.29
N TYR A 47 -6.38 20.19 -2.28
CA TYR A 47 -5.56 19.76 -1.15
C TYR A 47 -5.23 18.28 -1.30
N LYS A 48 -4.10 17.87 -0.74
CA LYS A 48 -3.70 16.48 -0.58
C LYS A 48 -3.30 16.23 0.86
N ILE A 49 -3.85 15.19 1.50
CA ILE A 49 -3.36 14.73 2.79
C ILE A 49 -2.60 13.42 2.58
N LYS A 50 -1.37 13.38 3.09
CA LYS A 50 -0.55 12.18 3.14
C LYS A 50 -0.50 11.66 4.57
N PHE A 51 -0.78 10.38 4.74
CA PHE A 51 -0.69 9.67 6.02
C PHE A 51 0.50 8.74 6.00
N GLU A 52 1.33 8.83 7.02
CA GLU A 52 2.53 8.00 7.17
C GLU A 52 2.64 7.46 8.60
N LYS A 53 3.00 6.19 8.69
CA LYS A 53 3.33 5.52 9.94
C LYS A 53 4.29 4.39 9.65
N GLU A 54 5.28 4.21 10.52
CA GLU A 54 6.21 3.09 10.42
C GLU A 54 5.45 1.76 10.40
N ASN A 55 5.85 0.85 9.52
CA ASN A 55 5.24 -0.46 9.29
C ASN A 55 3.78 -0.44 8.78
N TYR A 56 3.36 0.68 8.20
CA TYR A 56 2.11 0.82 7.47
C TYR A 56 2.37 1.26 6.03
N TYR A 57 1.46 0.93 5.13
CA TYR A 57 1.45 1.54 3.81
C TYR A 57 1.06 3.00 3.93
N SER A 58 1.79 3.90 3.28
CA SER A 58 1.41 5.31 3.20
C SER A 58 0.13 5.44 2.39
N ARG A 59 -0.71 6.42 2.76
CA ARG A 59 -1.94 6.71 2.04
C ARG A 59 -2.00 8.19 1.68
N GLU A 60 -2.43 8.47 0.46
CA GLU A 60 -2.69 9.83 0.00
C GLU A 60 -4.16 9.99 -0.37
N ILE A 61 -4.72 11.16 -0.05
CA ILE A 61 -6.10 11.50 -0.34
C ILE A 61 -6.13 12.91 -0.90
N ILE A 62 -6.77 13.06 -2.05
CA ILE A 62 -7.02 14.37 -2.65
C ILE A 62 -8.38 14.88 -2.18
N ILE A 63 -8.45 16.14 -1.78
CA ILE A 63 -9.64 16.82 -1.31
C ILE A 63 -9.89 18.02 -2.24
N ASN A 64 -11.08 18.06 -2.81
CA ASN A 64 -11.53 19.23 -3.53
C ASN A 64 -11.87 20.34 -2.51
N PRO A 65 -11.39 21.58 -2.67
CA PRO A 65 -11.75 22.69 -1.81
C PRO A 65 -13.27 22.91 -1.68
N ASP A 66 -14.02 22.64 -2.75
CA ASP A 66 -15.48 22.78 -2.76
C ASP A 66 -16.21 21.78 -1.86
N ASP A 67 -15.55 20.69 -1.50
CA ASP A 67 -16.07 19.69 -0.54
C ASP A 67 -15.89 20.10 0.93
N LEU A 68 -15.21 21.23 1.19
CA LEU A 68 -14.92 21.72 2.52
C LEU A 68 -15.87 22.87 2.91
N GLN A 69 -16.44 22.76 4.10
CA GLN A 69 -17.19 23.84 4.70
C GLN A 69 -16.22 24.77 5.43
N LEU A 70 -16.23 26.04 5.04
CA LEU A 70 -15.36 27.06 5.66
C LEU A 70 -15.78 27.36 7.09
N ASN A 71 -14.81 27.65 7.94
CA ASN A 71 -14.97 27.98 9.37
C ASN A 71 -15.71 26.92 10.19
N THR A 72 -15.68 25.66 9.74
CA THR A 72 -16.29 24.53 10.44
C THR A 72 -15.27 23.38 10.57
N VAL A 73 -15.61 22.38 11.37
CA VAL A 73 -14.85 21.13 11.44
C VAL A 73 -15.34 20.19 10.34
N ASN A 74 -14.48 19.88 9.39
CA ASN A 74 -14.74 18.87 8.37
C ASN A 74 -14.17 17.52 8.85
N SER A 75 -15.05 16.57 9.18
CA SER A 75 -14.64 15.27 9.71
C SER A 75 -14.62 14.20 8.62
N ARG A 76 -13.54 13.40 8.58
CA ARG A 76 -13.39 12.26 7.68
C ARG A 76 -12.68 11.11 8.42
N SER A 77 -13.00 9.88 8.05
CA SER A 77 -12.35 8.68 8.60
C SER A 77 -11.54 7.99 7.51
N PHE A 78 -10.36 7.51 7.87
CA PHE A 78 -9.46 6.84 6.96
C PHE A 78 -8.89 5.58 7.60
N GLN A 79 -8.69 4.54 6.80
CA GLN A 79 -8.04 3.32 7.22
C GLN A 79 -6.63 3.28 6.63
N MET A 80 -5.64 2.89 7.43
CA MET A 80 -4.29 2.55 6.98
C MET A 80 -4.09 1.04 7.08
N PHE A 81 -3.43 0.48 6.08
CA PHE A 81 -3.10 -0.95 6.06
C PHE A 81 -1.74 -1.18 6.69
N SER A 82 -1.68 -2.08 7.67
CA SER A 82 -0.41 -2.54 8.24
C SER A 82 0.37 -3.35 7.21
N LYS A 83 1.70 -3.32 7.32
CA LYS A 83 2.57 -4.20 6.54
C LYS A 83 2.77 -5.53 7.24
N SER A 84 2.97 -6.56 6.45
CA SER A 84 3.59 -7.81 6.78
C SER A 84 4.66 -8.09 5.73
N TRP A 85 5.57 -8.99 5.97
CA TRP A 85 6.63 -9.33 5.00
C TRP A 85 6.53 -10.79 4.63
N LEU A 86 6.79 -11.09 3.36
CA LEU A 86 6.80 -12.43 2.82
C LEU A 86 8.19 -12.75 2.28
N ASN A 87 8.78 -13.83 2.78
CA ASN A 87 9.98 -14.44 2.25
C ASN A 87 9.56 -15.70 1.51
N VAL A 88 9.68 -15.68 0.19
CA VAL A 88 9.36 -16.83 -0.66
C VAL A 88 10.64 -17.54 -1.02
N HIS A 89 10.68 -18.85 -0.79
CA HIS A 89 11.73 -19.74 -1.27
C HIS A 89 11.06 -20.83 -2.11
N LEU A 90 11.23 -20.77 -3.42
CA LEU A 90 10.68 -21.75 -4.36
C LEU A 90 11.82 -22.51 -5.02
N THR A 91 11.80 -23.84 -4.87
CA THR A 91 12.72 -24.77 -5.52
C THR A 91 11.98 -25.66 -6.49
N SER A 92 12.58 -25.90 -7.64
CA SER A 92 12.06 -26.87 -8.61
C SER A 92 13.20 -27.71 -9.18
N SER A 93 13.04 -29.03 -9.23
CA SER A 93 14.06 -29.93 -9.74
C SER A 93 13.96 -30.18 -11.23
N ALA A 94 12.82 -29.91 -11.84
CA ALA A 94 12.56 -30.28 -13.24
C ALA A 94 11.61 -29.32 -13.98
N LEU A 95 10.98 -28.35 -13.29
CA LEU A 95 9.96 -27.50 -13.85
C LEU A 95 10.41 -26.04 -13.95
N GLU A 96 9.97 -25.40 -15.00
CA GLU A 96 10.02 -23.95 -15.16
C GLU A 96 8.60 -23.41 -15.12
N GLY A 97 8.45 -22.18 -14.63
CA GLY A 97 7.10 -21.62 -14.54
C GLY A 97 7.07 -20.20 -13.99
N THR A 98 5.89 -19.83 -13.50
CA THR A 98 5.67 -18.52 -12.87
C THR A 98 4.90 -18.65 -11.57
N ILE A 99 5.14 -17.73 -10.65
CA ILE A 99 4.32 -17.53 -9.45
C ILE A 99 3.74 -16.12 -9.48
N SER A 100 2.47 -15.99 -9.09
CA SER A 100 1.80 -14.69 -8.94
C SER A 100 1.08 -14.61 -7.60
N PHE A 101 0.92 -13.39 -7.10
CA PHE A 101 0.28 -13.09 -5.83
C PHE A 101 -0.94 -12.19 -6.03
N SER A 102 -1.94 -12.31 -5.15
CA SER A 102 -3.10 -11.42 -5.09
C SER A 102 -3.67 -11.32 -3.68
N SER A 103 -3.98 -10.11 -3.24
CA SER A 103 -4.64 -9.86 -1.96
C SER A 103 -6.11 -10.24 -2.02
N LEU A 104 -6.68 -10.82 -0.96
CA LEU A 104 -8.07 -11.27 -0.93
C LEU A 104 -9.02 -10.36 -0.14
N GLY A 105 -8.51 -9.39 0.61
CA GLY A 105 -9.30 -8.55 1.53
C GLY A 105 -9.44 -7.09 1.12
N THR A 106 -8.67 -6.63 0.14
CA THR A 106 -8.63 -5.22 -0.28
C THR A 106 -8.56 -5.07 -1.79
N ASN A 107 -8.98 -3.91 -2.29
CA ASN A 107 -8.77 -3.51 -3.69
C ASN A 107 -7.43 -2.76 -3.90
N GLU A 108 -6.69 -2.56 -2.82
CA GLU A 108 -5.35 -1.97 -2.89
C GLU A 108 -4.33 -3.04 -3.28
N ILE A 109 -3.25 -2.63 -3.94
CA ILE A 109 -2.20 -3.53 -4.43
C ILE A 109 -1.01 -3.46 -3.48
N CYS A 110 -0.60 -4.60 -2.91
CA CYS A 110 0.61 -4.69 -2.09
C CYS A 110 1.87 -4.84 -2.96
N GLU A 111 3.04 -4.76 -2.32
CA GLU A 111 4.31 -4.87 -3.04
C GLU A 111 4.47 -6.23 -3.72
N CYS A 112 4.16 -7.34 -3.03
CA CYS A 112 4.24 -8.68 -3.62
C CYS A 112 3.35 -8.83 -4.86
N GLU A 113 2.14 -8.26 -4.84
CA GLU A 113 1.20 -8.28 -5.94
C GLU A 113 1.65 -7.40 -7.11
N SER A 114 2.29 -6.25 -6.82
CA SER A 114 2.81 -5.32 -7.82
C SER A 114 3.94 -5.89 -8.67
N LEU A 115 4.60 -6.98 -8.21
CA LEU A 115 5.63 -7.69 -8.96
C LEU A 115 5.06 -8.46 -10.17
N GLY A 116 3.74 -8.67 -10.21
CA GLY A 116 3.08 -9.43 -11.28
C GLY A 116 3.45 -10.92 -11.25
N SER A 117 3.68 -11.50 -12.43
CA SER A 117 4.12 -12.90 -12.56
C SER A 117 5.65 -12.98 -12.54
N ILE A 118 6.19 -13.73 -11.60
CA ILE A 118 7.63 -13.91 -11.40
C ILE A 118 8.02 -15.28 -11.92
N THR A 119 9.03 -15.34 -12.80
CA THR A 119 9.50 -16.60 -13.39
C THR A 119 10.47 -17.32 -12.45
N PHE A 120 10.40 -18.64 -12.44
CA PHE A 120 11.37 -19.54 -11.80
C PHE A 120 11.80 -20.63 -12.78
N ASN A 121 12.94 -21.23 -12.54
CA ASN A 121 13.48 -22.33 -13.34
C ASN A 121 14.18 -23.39 -12.47
N SER A 122 14.52 -24.53 -13.09
CA SER A 122 15.15 -25.65 -12.40
C SER A 122 16.64 -25.43 -12.06
N SER A 123 17.26 -24.38 -12.57
CA SER A 123 18.71 -24.17 -12.41
C SER A 123 19.07 -23.36 -11.16
N ALA A 124 18.11 -22.62 -10.60
CA ALA A 124 18.30 -21.84 -9.38
C ALA A 124 16.98 -21.68 -8.60
N PRO A 125 17.02 -21.70 -7.26
CA PRO A 125 15.85 -21.36 -6.47
C PRO A 125 15.44 -19.91 -6.71
N LEU A 126 14.14 -19.65 -6.61
CA LEU A 126 13.62 -18.29 -6.54
C LEU A 126 13.57 -17.88 -5.07
N ASP A 127 14.36 -16.85 -4.73
CA ASP A 127 14.30 -16.18 -3.44
C ASP A 127 13.72 -14.77 -3.64
N LEU A 128 12.61 -14.48 -2.95
CA LEU A 128 11.89 -13.23 -3.05
C LEU A 128 11.53 -12.72 -1.68
N ASN A 129 11.74 -11.42 -1.47
CA ASN A 129 11.27 -10.71 -0.28
C ASN A 129 10.40 -9.54 -0.72
N CYS A 130 9.18 -9.44 -0.20
CA CYS A 130 8.27 -8.35 -0.52
C CYS A 130 7.31 -8.05 0.64
N ALA A 131 6.81 -6.82 0.70
CA ALA A 131 5.78 -6.46 1.67
C ALA A 131 4.39 -6.81 1.15
N THR A 132 3.53 -7.26 2.07
CA THR A 132 2.11 -7.59 1.83
C THR A 132 1.26 -6.90 2.88
N PHE A 133 -0.06 -6.91 2.71
CA PHE A 133 -0.97 -6.40 3.74
C PHE A 133 -1.01 -7.33 4.94
N GLY A 134 -0.84 -6.74 6.13
CA GLY A 134 -1.05 -7.46 7.38
C GLY A 134 -2.54 -7.58 7.72
N ASN A 135 -2.90 -8.63 8.42
CA ASN A 135 -4.27 -9.02 8.77
C ASN A 135 -5.14 -9.41 7.56
N GLU A 136 -4.51 -9.91 6.50
CA GLU A 136 -5.19 -10.35 5.28
C GLU A 136 -4.61 -11.67 4.76
N PHE A 137 -5.40 -12.34 3.91
CA PHE A 137 -4.91 -13.48 3.15
C PHE A 137 -4.27 -13.03 1.85
N LEU A 138 -3.09 -13.55 1.57
CA LEU A 138 -2.43 -13.44 0.29
C LEU A 138 -2.58 -14.77 -0.44
N LYS A 139 -3.30 -14.77 -1.55
CA LYS A 139 -3.39 -15.90 -2.47
C LYS A 139 -2.15 -15.93 -3.34
N TYR A 140 -1.63 -17.11 -3.60
CA TYR A 140 -0.60 -17.33 -4.61
C TYR A 140 -1.00 -18.46 -5.57
N VAL A 141 -0.56 -18.33 -6.80
CA VAL A 141 -0.81 -19.30 -7.87
C VAL A 141 0.51 -19.58 -8.58
N VAL A 142 0.83 -20.86 -8.72
CA VAL A 142 2.02 -21.31 -9.44
C VAL A 142 1.57 -21.99 -10.73
N TYR A 143 2.20 -21.60 -11.82
CA TYR A 143 1.95 -22.14 -13.17
C TYR A 143 3.20 -22.80 -13.73
N ASP A 144 3.05 -23.84 -14.55
CA ASP A 144 4.13 -24.35 -15.38
C ASP A 144 4.42 -23.42 -16.58
N SER A 145 5.44 -23.73 -17.37
CA SER A 145 5.81 -22.98 -18.58
C SER A 145 4.75 -23.00 -19.68
N SER A 146 3.79 -23.92 -19.62
CA SER A 146 2.65 -24.02 -20.54
C SER A 146 1.42 -23.24 -20.03
N GLY A 147 1.49 -22.64 -18.84
CA GLY A 147 0.40 -21.89 -18.22
C GLY A 147 -0.61 -22.76 -17.47
N ASN A 148 -0.34 -24.06 -17.24
CA ASN A 148 -1.19 -24.88 -16.40
C ASN A 148 -0.94 -24.58 -14.92
N ILE A 149 -2.01 -24.61 -14.13
CA ILE A 149 -1.92 -24.40 -12.68
C ILE A 149 -1.30 -25.63 -12.02
N LEU A 150 -0.20 -25.42 -11.33
CA LEU A 150 0.47 -26.45 -10.50
C LEU A 150 0.00 -26.39 -9.05
N LEU A 151 -0.19 -25.17 -8.52
CA LEU A 151 -0.58 -24.95 -7.12
C LEU A 151 -1.42 -23.68 -7.01
N VAL A 152 -2.47 -23.76 -6.20
CA VAL A 152 -3.23 -22.59 -5.72
C VAL A 152 -3.38 -22.72 -4.22
N ASP A 153 -2.92 -21.73 -3.49
CA ASP A 153 -3.07 -21.70 -2.04
C ASP A 153 -3.08 -20.26 -1.52
N SER A 154 -3.27 -20.09 -0.23
CA SER A 154 -3.26 -18.79 0.42
C SER A 154 -2.59 -18.83 1.79
N LEU A 155 -1.95 -17.72 2.15
CA LEU A 155 -1.29 -17.53 3.43
C LEU A 155 -1.92 -16.36 4.17
N PHE A 156 -2.28 -16.56 5.44
CA PHE A 156 -2.69 -15.45 6.31
C PHE A 156 -1.46 -14.68 6.78
N ASN A 157 -1.46 -13.37 6.56
CA ASN A 157 -0.39 -12.48 6.96
C ASN A 157 -0.77 -11.75 8.25
N ALA A 158 -0.20 -12.18 9.38
CA ALA A 158 -0.34 -11.42 10.62
C ALA A 158 0.35 -10.05 10.49
N PRO A 159 -0.21 -8.97 11.09
CA PRO A 159 0.39 -7.65 11.02
C PRO A 159 1.79 -7.63 11.63
N PHE A 160 2.73 -6.93 10.97
CA PHE A 160 4.11 -6.69 11.44
C PHE A 160 4.96 -7.95 11.61
N VAL A 161 4.59 -9.05 10.97
CA VAL A 161 5.30 -10.33 11.03
C VAL A 161 5.93 -10.65 9.67
N SER A 162 7.09 -11.31 9.71
CA SER A 162 7.69 -11.95 8.54
C SER A 162 7.22 -13.39 8.42
N ASN A 163 6.59 -13.72 7.30
CA ASN A 163 6.16 -15.07 6.96
C ASN A 163 7.15 -15.72 5.99
N ASN A 164 7.36 -17.03 6.11
CA ASN A 164 8.18 -17.79 5.18
C ASN A 164 7.27 -18.73 4.38
N LEU A 165 7.33 -18.62 3.06
CA LEU A 165 6.64 -19.50 2.13
C LEU A 165 7.67 -20.38 1.41
N GLN A 166 7.65 -21.67 1.69
CA GLN A 166 8.51 -22.67 1.03
C GLN A 166 7.67 -23.50 0.09
N ILE A 167 8.07 -23.53 -1.17
CA ILE A 167 7.41 -24.31 -2.22
C ILE A 167 8.45 -25.19 -2.90
N SER A 168 8.15 -26.48 -3.09
CA SER A 168 9.03 -27.43 -3.76
C SER A 168 8.25 -28.28 -4.77
N PHE A 169 8.80 -28.46 -5.97
CA PHE A 169 8.26 -29.30 -7.04
C PHE A 169 9.31 -30.30 -7.56
#